data_6c6046108565cd7697ab2212ef146fe4
#
_entry.id   6c6046108565cd7697ab2212ef146fe4
#
_cell.length_a   1.000
_cell.length_b   1.000
_cell.length_c   1.000
_cell.angle_alpha   90.00
_cell.angle_beta   90.00
_cell.angle_gamma   90.00
#
_symmetry.space_group_name_H-M   'P 1'
#
loop_
_entity.id
_entity.type
_entity.pdbx_description
1 polymer ?
#
loop_
_entity_poly.entity_id
_entity_poly.type
_entity_poly.pdbx_seq_one_letter_code
_entity_poly.pdbx_strand_id
1 'polypeptide(L)'
;MKRVVMVVGLVALVASAFALRATRDNDQRPLDDVATKVLLCATEMADVCADLGDASLTVRVEDPGATLARLRSGGGIDAEAWLTPRSWADLARLGAQSSGGADPFDSLSETLARTPLVIIIRSDRRAALETSCGGVIDWSCIVRRGGATWAEIGGPSAWGSLRVGVDRPERTTGGLVALAQIARTFVRRESFDARDLESISSTLDVAAAALTPPTDKTALDTMLERADSYDLVLALEAGTRLAIASPRASGQLELVELEPITSADVVLATMAGRRVPIEKTRVQQALTTNGWHFLDKTEAGVADAATLEQLVARFLQAWTGR
;
A
#
# COMPACT_ATOMS: atom_id res chain seq x y z
N MET A 1 -74.20 -38.41 8.82
CA MET A 1 -73.00 -38.57 9.65
C MET A 1 -71.65 -38.49 8.90
N LYS A 2 -71.52 -38.92 7.61
CA LYS A 2 -70.20 -38.89 6.89
C LYS A 2 -69.65 -37.49 6.60
N ARG A 3 -70.46 -36.45 6.45
CA ARG A 3 -69.98 -35.08 6.17
C ARG A 3 -69.40 -34.33 7.37
N VAL A 4 -69.85 -34.63 8.61
CA VAL A 4 -69.35 -34.00 9.83
C VAL A 4 -67.94 -34.51 10.19
N VAL A 5 -67.67 -35.79 9.97
CA VAL A 5 -66.35 -36.39 10.24
C VAL A 5 -65.27 -35.80 9.29
N MET A 6 -65.65 -35.45 8.04
CA MET A 6 -64.69 -34.90 7.08
C MET A 6 -64.27 -33.43 7.43
N VAL A 7 -65.15 -32.65 7.98
CA VAL A 7 -64.89 -31.25 8.39
C VAL A 7 -64.01 -31.23 9.64
N VAL A 8 -64.26 -32.11 10.63
CA VAL A 8 -63.44 -32.19 11.84
C VAL A 8 -62.00 -32.65 11.51
N GLY A 9 -61.83 -33.58 10.57
CA GLY A 9 -60.48 -34.02 10.14
C GLY A 9 -59.68 -32.92 9.44
N LEU A 10 -60.36 -32.08 8.64
CA LEU A 10 -59.69 -30.98 7.92
C LEU A 10 -59.26 -29.86 8.86
N VAL A 11 -60.06 -29.51 9.88
CA VAL A 11 -59.71 -28.53 10.90
C VAL A 11 -58.55 -28.97 11.74
N ALA A 12 -58.50 -30.27 12.11
CA ALA A 12 -57.38 -30.81 12.89
C ALA A 12 -56.08 -30.82 12.11
N LEU A 13 -56.08 -31.09 10.78
CA LEU A 13 -54.91 -31.04 9.92
C LEU A 13 -54.39 -29.60 9.73
N VAL A 14 -55.25 -28.61 9.58
CA VAL A 14 -54.89 -27.22 9.49
C VAL A 14 -54.28 -26.70 10.78
N ALA A 15 -54.89 -27.03 11.94
CA ALA A 15 -54.38 -26.66 13.24
C ALA A 15 -52.99 -27.29 13.53
N SER A 16 -52.74 -28.54 13.11
CA SER A 16 -51.45 -29.20 13.24
C SER A 16 -50.39 -28.55 12.33
N ALA A 17 -50.74 -28.09 11.15
CA ALA A 17 -49.83 -27.37 10.25
C ALA A 17 -49.43 -25.98 10.78
N PHE A 18 -50.34 -25.28 11.42
CA PHE A 18 -50.04 -24.01 12.07
C PHE A 18 -49.17 -24.18 13.33
N ALA A 19 -49.44 -25.22 14.15
CA ALA A 19 -48.63 -25.53 15.32
C ALA A 19 -47.17 -25.91 14.95
N LEU A 20 -47.00 -26.72 13.89
CA LEU A 20 -45.67 -27.08 13.35
C LEU A 20 -44.93 -25.87 12.71
N ARG A 21 -45.67 -24.92 12.16
CA ARG A 21 -45.06 -23.70 11.64
C ARG A 21 -44.63 -22.73 12.74
N ALA A 22 -45.45 -22.59 13.79
CA ALA A 22 -45.13 -21.77 14.95
C ALA A 22 -43.94 -22.33 15.78
N THR A 23 -43.78 -23.65 15.87
CA THR A 23 -42.61 -24.26 16.51
C THR A 23 -41.36 -24.14 15.65
N ARG A 24 -41.49 -24.13 14.31
CA ARG A 24 -40.36 -23.95 13.41
C ARG A 24 -39.88 -22.50 13.34
N ASP A 25 -40.79 -21.51 13.50
CA ASP A 25 -40.44 -20.09 13.58
C ASP A 25 -39.83 -19.74 14.96
N ASN A 26 -40.10 -20.52 16.02
CA ASN A 26 -39.49 -20.32 17.33
C ASN A 26 -38.12 -20.97 17.48
N ASP A 27 -37.75 -21.95 16.63
CA ASP A 27 -36.39 -22.52 16.57
C ASP A 27 -35.45 -21.76 15.64
N GLN A 28 -35.96 -20.81 14.85
CA GLN A 28 -35.15 -19.73 14.29
C GLN A 28 -34.91 -18.71 15.43
N ARG A 29 -34.09 -19.10 16.43
CA ARG A 29 -33.29 -18.08 17.12
C ARG A 29 -32.69 -17.23 16.02
N PRO A 30 -32.83 -15.88 16.06
CA PRO A 30 -31.97 -15.05 15.25
C PRO A 30 -30.57 -15.60 15.54
N LEU A 31 -29.88 -16.12 14.54
CA LEU A 31 -28.43 -16.17 14.57
C LEU A 31 -28.13 -14.74 15.01
N ASP A 32 -27.69 -14.57 16.26
CA ASP A 32 -27.18 -13.30 16.73
C ASP A 32 -26.31 -12.85 15.57
N ASP A 33 -26.76 -11.76 14.94
CA ASP A 33 -26.02 -11.14 13.85
C ASP A 33 -24.73 -10.69 14.52
N VAL A 34 -23.78 -11.63 14.62
CA VAL A 34 -22.45 -11.35 15.15
C VAL A 34 -21.93 -10.35 14.15
N ALA A 35 -22.13 -9.07 14.50
CA ALA A 35 -21.71 -7.97 13.68
C ALA A 35 -20.26 -8.24 13.29
N THR A 36 -20.09 -8.70 12.06
CA THR A 36 -18.79 -9.16 11.57
C THR A 36 -17.88 -7.96 11.59
N LYS A 37 -16.86 -8.00 12.41
CA LYS A 37 -15.88 -6.91 12.50
C LYS A 37 -15.15 -6.78 11.18
N VAL A 38 -14.87 -5.56 10.76
CA VAL A 38 -14.19 -5.27 9.48
C VAL A 38 -12.80 -4.72 9.75
N LEU A 39 -11.79 -5.35 9.17
CA LEU A 39 -10.43 -4.83 9.08
C LEU A 39 -10.21 -4.28 7.66
N LEU A 40 -9.96 -2.98 7.56
CA LEU A 40 -9.53 -2.38 6.30
C LEU A 40 -8.02 -2.55 6.16
N CYS A 41 -7.55 -2.88 4.96
CA CYS A 41 -6.14 -3.11 4.65
C CYS A 41 -5.71 -2.27 3.46
N ALA A 42 -4.54 -1.67 3.53
CA ALA A 42 -3.91 -1.09 2.36
C ALA A 42 -3.58 -2.19 1.33
N THR A 43 -3.63 -1.85 0.04
CA THR A 43 -3.47 -2.82 -1.07
C THR A 43 -2.15 -3.58 -0.98
N GLU A 44 -1.09 -2.95 -0.52
CA GLU A 44 0.23 -3.56 -0.35
C GLU A 44 0.25 -4.71 0.69
N MET A 45 -0.79 -4.80 1.50
CA MET A 45 -0.95 -5.82 2.54
C MET A 45 -2.05 -6.84 2.21
N ALA A 46 -2.43 -6.96 0.94
CA ALA A 46 -3.52 -7.86 0.53
C ALA A 46 -3.30 -9.31 1.01
N ASP A 47 -2.09 -9.85 0.85
CA ASP A 47 -1.75 -11.22 1.25
C ASP A 47 -1.74 -11.37 2.78
N VAL A 48 -1.19 -10.38 3.50
CA VAL A 48 -1.26 -10.32 4.98
C VAL A 48 -2.70 -10.38 5.45
N CYS A 49 -3.56 -9.63 4.81
CA CYS A 49 -4.97 -9.54 5.21
C CYS A 49 -5.77 -10.77 4.83
N ALA A 50 -5.42 -11.44 3.73
CA ALA A 50 -6.00 -12.74 3.40
C ALA A 50 -5.75 -13.77 4.51
N ASP A 51 -4.56 -13.76 5.12
CA ASP A 51 -4.21 -14.63 6.25
C ASP A 51 -4.91 -14.24 7.57
N LEU A 52 -5.39 -13.00 7.68
CA LEU A 52 -6.06 -12.50 8.88
C LEU A 52 -7.58 -12.71 8.87
N GLY A 53 -8.21 -12.87 7.71
CA GLY A 53 -9.64 -13.07 7.58
C GLY A 53 -10.11 -14.40 8.19
N ASP A 54 -11.26 -14.38 8.90
CA ASP A 54 -11.90 -15.58 9.43
C ASP A 54 -13.42 -15.36 9.59
N ALA A 55 -14.12 -16.31 10.24
CA ALA A 55 -15.57 -16.23 10.44
C ALA A 55 -16.02 -15.03 11.30
N SER A 56 -15.13 -14.44 12.09
CA SER A 56 -15.41 -13.30 12.99
C SER A 56 -14.85 -11.99 12.49
N LEU A 57 -13.95 -12.00 11.48
CA LEU A 57 -13.25 -10.86 10.95
C LEU A 57 -13.30 -10.85 9.42
N THR A 58 -14.08 -9.95 8.87
CA THR A 58 -14.06 -9.64 7.44
C THR A 58 -12.90 -8.72 7.14
N VAL A 59 -12.11 -9.06 6.13
CA VAL A 59 -11.06 -8.18 5.61
C VAL A 59 -11.52 -7.49 4.33
N ARG A 60 -11.16 -6.23 4.17
CA ARG A 60 -11.40 -5.44 2.97
C ARG A 60 -10.11 -4.77 2.55
N VAL A 61 -9.67 -5.02 1.32
CA VAL A 61 -8.47 -4.42 0.75
C VAL A 61 -8.85 -3.22 -0.10
N GLU A 62 -8.16 -2.09 0.10
CA GLU A 62 -8.44 -0.85 -0.62
C GLU A 62 -7.15 -0.07 -0.87
N ASP A 63 -7.10 0.65 -1.99
CA ASP A 63 -6.05 1.63 -2.30
C ASP A 63 -5.96 2.66 -1.16
N PRO A 64 -4.78 2.81 -0.51
CA PRO A 64 -4.66 3.69 0.65
C PRO A 64 -4.89 5.17 0.30
N GLY A 65 -4.61 5.58 -0.93
CA GLY A 65 -4.95 6.93 -1.41
C GLY A 65 -6.46 7.14 -1.52
N ALA A 66 -7.22 6.12 -1.97
CA ALA A 66 -8.67 6.18 -2.00
C ALA A 66 -9.26 6.26 -0.58
N THR A 67 -8.72 5.47 0.35
CA THR A 67 -9.09 5.55 1.78
C THR A 67 -8.80 6.95 2.34
N LEU A 68 -7.61 7.51 2.08
CA LEU A 68 -7.24 8.87 2.47
C LEU A 68 -8.20 9.92 1.90
N ALA A 69 -8.52 9.84 0.62
CA ALA A 69 -9.44 10.79 -0.04
C ALA A 69 -10.83 10.77 0.62
N ARG A 70 -11.34 9.59 0.97
CA ARG A 70 -12.62 9.43 1.66
C ARG A 70 -12.58 10.03 3.08
N LEU A 71 -11.52 9.77 3.86
CA LEU A 71 -11.35 10.36 5.19
C LEU A 71 -11.29 11.91 5.10
N ARG A 72 -10.58 12.46 4.13
CA ARG A 72 -10.48 13.91 3.91
C ARG A 72 -11.79 14.58 3.50
N SER A 73 -12.64 13.87 2.78
CA SER A 73 -13.97 14.36 2.40
C SER A 73 -15.01 14.26 3.52
N GLY A 74 -14.63 13.81 4.72
CA GLY A 74 -15.55 13.57 5.84
C GLY A 74 -16.39 12.30 5.66
N GLY A 75 -16.05 11.45 4.68
CA GLY A 75 -16.68 10.14 4.48
C GLY A 75 -16.24 9.17 5.57
N GLY A 76 -17.21 8.58 6.27
CA GLY A 76 -16.94 7.54 7.26
C GLY A 76 -16.34 6.28 6.60
N ILE A 77 -15.49 5.59 7.35
CA ILE A 77 -15.01 4.25 7.00
C ILE A 77 -15.72 3.26 7.89
N ASP A 78 -16.50 2.37 7.29
CA ASP A 78 -17.12 1.28 8.02
C ASP A 78 -16.13 0.13 8.19
N ALA A 79 -15.26 0.30 9.17
CA ALA A 79 -14.28 -0.67 9.64
C ALA A 79 -13.93 -0.34 11.10
N GLU A 80 -13.48 -1.32 11.85
CA GLU A 80 -12.97 -1.13 13.21
C GLU A 80 -11.56 -0.56 13.24
N ALA A 81 -10.74 -0.99 12.28
CA ALA A 81 -9.35 -0.56 12.19
C ALA A 81 -8.86 -0.58 10.73
N TRP A 82 -7.77 0.15 10.50
CA TRP A 82 -7.06 0.19 9.22
C TRP A 82 -5.62 -0.29 9.43
N LEU A 83 -5.26 -1.41 8.82
CA LEU A 83 -3.88 -1.89 8.72
C LEU A 83 -3.22 -1.19 7.53
N THR A 84 -2.27 -0.31 7.82
CA THR A 84 -1.73 0.62 6.81
C THR A 84 -0.30 1.04 7.16
N PRO A 85 0.51 1.43 6.19
CA PRO A 85 1.72 2.21 6.47
C PRO A 85 1.40 3.52 7.20
N ARG A 86 2.22 3.85 8.20
CA ARG A 86 2.04 5.01 9.10
C ARG A 86 1.82 6.33 8.35
N SER A 87 2.55 6.53 7.26
CA SER A 87 2.46 7.75 6.44
C SER A 87 1.02 8.07 6.00
N TRP A 88 0.21 7.07 5.68
CA TRP A 88 -1.19 7.27 5.29
C TRP A 88 -2.07 7.69 6.48
N ALA A 89 -1.85 7.10 7.64
CA ALA A 89 -2.57 7.48 8.85
C ALA A 89 -2.21 8.92 9.27
N ASP A 90 -0.94 9.29 9.18
CA ASP A 90 -0.46 10.65 9.49
C ASP A 90 -1.00 11.68 8.48
N LEU A 91 -1.07 11.34 7.19
CA LEU A 91 -1.72 12.17 6.16
C LEU A 91 -3.23 12.34 6.40
N ALA A 92 -3.91 11.32 6.90
CA ALA A 92 -5.33 11.41 7.26
C ALA A 92 -5.55 12.35 8.46
N ARG A 93 -4.71 12.27 9.49
CA ARG A 93 -4.72 13.19 10.63
C ARG A 93 -4.47 14.64 10.21
N LEU A 94 -3.45 14.85 9.37
CA LEU A 94 -3.17 16.18 8.83
C LEU A 94 -4.37 16.74 8.08
N GLY A 95 -5.02 15.95 7.24
CA GLY A 95 -6.22 16.35 6.51
C GLY A 95 -7.37 16.72 7.42
N ALA A 96 -7.63 15.94 8.47
CA ALA A 96 -8.65 16.23 9.47
C ALA A 96 -8.34 17.53 10.23
N GLN A 97 -7.10 17.71 10.70
CA GLN A 97 -6.66 18.92 11.38
C GLN A 97 -6.81 20.17 10.51
N SER A 98 -6.40 20.09 9.24
CA SER A 98 -6.46 21.20 8.28
C SER A 98 -7.90 21.64 7.96
N SER A 99 -8.85 20.70 8.03
CA SER A 99 -10.29 20.99 7.84
C SER A 99 -11.03 21.35 9.13
N GLY A 100 -10.36 21.37 10.27
CA GLY A 100 -10.98 21.58 11.59
C GLY A 100 -11.83 20.39 12.05
N GLY A 101 -11.64 19.22 11.45
CA GLY A 101 -12.33 17.96 11.79
C GLY A 101 -11.70 17.25 13.01
N ALA A 102 -12.40 16.25 13.52
CA ALA A 102 -11.90 15.37 14.57
C ALA A 102 -10.86 14.38 13.99
N ASP A 103 -9.94 13.90 14.86
CA ASP A 103 -9.01 12.83 14.49
C ASP A 103 -9.82 11.60 14.03
N PRO A 104 -9.56 11.04 12.84
CA PRO A 104 -10.25 9.85 12.36
C PRO A 104 -9.90 8.58 13.15
N PHE A 105 -8.91 8.63 14.02
CA PHE A 105 -8.41 7.49 14.77
C PHE A 105 -8.39 7.75 16.27
N ASP A 106 -8.88 6.79 17.07
CA ASP A 106 -8.71 6.80 18.53
C ASP A 106 -7.24 6.52 18.90
N SER A 107 -6.58 5.64 18.14
CA SER A 107 -5.17 5.30 18.39
C SER A 107 -4.46 4.78 17.15
N LEU A 108 -3.14 4.95 17.12
CA LEU A 108 -2.23 4.21 16.27
C LEU A 108 -1.38 3.27 17.12
N SER A 109 -1.21 2.04 16.66
CA SER A 109 -0.26 1.12 17.30
C SER A 109 1.18 1.64 17.18
N GLU A 110 2.09 1.09 17.96
CA GLU A 110 3.50 1.11 17.60
C GLU A 110 3.72 0.46 16.23
N THR A 111 4.90 0.63 15.65
CA THR A 111 5.28 -0.03 14.39
C THR A 111 5.24 -1.54 14.55
N LEU A 112 4.43 -2.20 13.72
CA LEU A 112 4.23 -3.66 13.74
C LEU A 112 5.25 -4.41 12.88
N ALA A 113 5.66 -3.80 11.78
CA ALA A 113 6.69 -4.30 10.87
C ALA A 113 7.18 -3.15 9.97
N ARG A 114 8.21 -3.42 9.19
CA ARG A 114 8.81 -2.50 8.22
C ARG A 114 9.09 -3.20 6.90
N THR A 115 9.19 -2.42 5.84
CA THR A 115 9.72 -2.87 4.56
C THR A 115 10.51 -1.75 3.91
N PRO A 116 11.76 -2.00 3.46
CA PRO A 116 12.56 -0.99 2.80
C PRO A 116 12.11 -0.73 1.37
N LEU A 117 12.44 0.45 0.87
CA LEU A 117 12.43 0.72 -0.56
C LEU A 117 13.65 0.06 -1.20
N VAL A 118 13.41 -0.66 -2.28
CA VAL A 118 14.44 -1.35 -3.06
C VAL A 118 14.32 -1.00 -4.53
N ILE A 119 15.34 -1.32 -5.30
CA ILE A 119 15.31 -1.22 -6.75
C ILE A 119 15.20 -2.60 -7.34
N ILE A 120 14.30 -2.76 -8.29
CA ILE A 120 14.24 -3.92 -9.17
C ILE A 120 14.76 -3.49 -10.52
N ILE A 121 15.85 -4.10 -10.95
CA ILE A 121 16.54 -3.77 -12.22
C ILE A 121 16.59 -5.01 -13.13
N ARG A 122 16.52 -4.78 -14.42
CA ARG A 122 16.79 -5.83 -15.42
C ARG A 122 18.25 -6.27 -15.32
N SER A 123 18.49 -7.56 -15.20
CA SER A 123 19.84 -8.14 -15.04
C SER A 123 20.82 -7.73 -16.16
N ASP A 124 20.31 -7.65 -17.41
CA ASP A 124 21.11 -7.24 -18.56
C ASP A 124 21.44 -5.73 -18.58
N ARG A 125 20.80 -4.90 -17.76
CA ARG A 125 21.00 -3.45 -17.63
C ARG A 125 21.96 -3.08 -16.49
N ARG A 126 22.02 -3.93 -15.47
CA ARG A 126 22.73 -3.64 -14.21
C ARG A 126 24.17 -3.24 -14.41
N ALA A 127 24.97 -4.04 -15.12
CA ALA A 127 26.41 -3.77 -15.30
C ALA A 127 26.68 -2.44 -16.03
N ALA A 128 25.88 -2.09 -17.04
CA ALA A 128 26.02 -0.82 -17.75
C ALA A 128 25.67 0.36 -16.84
N LEU A 129 24.61 0.26 -16.05
CA LEU A 129 24.24 1.30 -15.08
C LEU A 129 25.29 1.45 -13.98
N GLU A 130 25.80 0.36 -13.41
CA GLU A 130 26.89 0.36 -12.42
C GLU A 130 28.12 1.10 -12.96
N THR A 131 28.56 0.76 -14.17
CA THR A 131 29.69 1.42 -14.85
C THR A 131 29.43 2.92 -14.99
N SER A 132 28.24 3.30 -15.45
CA SER A 132 27.84 4.70 -15.62
C SER A 132 27.77 5.47 -14.30
N CYS A 133 27.51 4.78 -13.19
CA CYS A 133 27.46 5.35 -11.83
C CYS A 133 28.84 5.34 -11.13
N GLY A 134 29.93 4.95 -11.81
CA GLY A 134 31.26 4.90 -11.22
C GLY A 134 31.54 3.67 -10.38
N GLY A 135 30.85 2.57 -10.66
CA GLY A 135 31.01 1.26 -10.00
C GLY A 135 29.99 0.94 -8.90
N VAL A 136 29.19 1.93 -8.47
CA VAL A 136 28.14 1.75 -7.46
C VAL A 136 26.89 2.48 -7.89
N ILE A 137 25.78 1.76 -8.01
CA ILE A 137 24.49 2.39 -8.21
C ILE A 137 24.07 3.06 -6.92
N ASP A 138 23.73 4.35 -6.95
CA ASP A 138 23.17 5.10 -5.85
C ASP A 138 21.92 5.87 -6.31
N TRP A 139 21.14 6.37 -5.35
CA TRP A 139 19.92 7.12 -5.63
C TRP A 139 20.16 8.37 -6.48
N SER A 140 21.27 9.07 -6.24
CA SER A 140 21.59 10.29 -6.98
C SER A 140 22.01 9.98 -8.42
N CYS A 141 22.67 8.85 -8.66
CA CYS A 141 22.98 8.38 -10.00
C CYS A 141 21.72 8.03 -10.79
N ILE A 142 20.79 7.29 -10.18
CA ILE A 142 19.52 6.93 -10.82
C ILE A 142 18.77 8.18 -11.28
N VAL A 143 18.63 9.18 -10.40
CA VAL A 143 17.96 10.43 -10.74
C VAL A 143 18.69 11.19 -11.86
N ARG A 144 20.02 11.28 -11.81
CA ARG A 144 20.80 11.98 -12.84
C ARG A 144 20.80 11.26 -14.20
N ARG A 145 20.68 9.93 -14.21
CA ARG A 145 20.70 9.11 -15.43
C ARG A 145 19.33 8.80 -15.98
N GLY A 146 18.28 8.95 -15.19
CA GLY A 146 16.91 8.72 -15.65
C GLY A 146 16.58 9.56 -16.87
N GLY A 147 16.02 8.93 -17.90
CA GLY A 147 15.72 9.57 -19.19
C GLY A 147 16.89 9.68 -20.18
N ALA A 148 18.16 9.53 -19.74
CA ALA A 148 19.31 9.48 -20.64
C ALA A 148 19.22 8.25 -21.58
N THR A 149 19.78 8.35 -22.78
CA THR A 149 19.88 7.18 -23.65
C THR A 149 20.90 6.17 -23.13
N TRP A 150 20.65 4.89 -23.32
CA TRP A 150 21.60 3.85 -22.92
C TRP A 150 22.94 4.01 -23.62
N ALA A 151 22.96 4.53 -24.85
CA ALA A 151 24.22 4.85 -25.57
C ALA A 151 25.06 5.90 -24.83
N GLU A 152 24.44 6.92 -24.24
CA GLU A 152 25.13 7.98 -23.46
C GLU A 152 25.70 7.45 -22.15
N ILE A 153 25.10 6.40 -21.58
CA ILE A 153 25.53 5.81 -20.31
C ILE A 153 26.30 4.50 -20.47
N GLY A 154 26.77 4.21 -21.70
CA GLY A 154 27.68 3.08 -21.98
C GLY A 154 26.98 1.75 -22.28
N GLY A 155 25.67 1.74 -22.47
CA GLY A 155 24.90 0.58 -22.89
C GLY A 155 24.63 0.53 -24.38
N PRO A 156 24.07 -0.56 -24.92
CA PRO A 156 23.63 -0.68 -26.29
C PRO A 156 22.58 0.36 -26.68
N SER A 157 22.75 1.03 -27.81
CA SER A 157 21.78 2.03 -28.35
C SER A 157 20.38 1.43 -28.59
N ALA A 158 20.31 0.14 -28.89
CA ALA A 158 19.06 -0.58 -29.13
C ALA A 158 18.14 -0.63 -27.86
N TRP A 159 18.68 -0.32 -26.68
CA TRP A 159 17.88 -0.28 -25.45
C TRP A 159 17.07 1.02 -25.28
N GLY A 160 17.30 2.03 -26.12
CA GLY A 160 16.59 3.31 -26.06
C GLY A 160 17.04 4.19 -24.90
N SER A 161 16.11 4.76 -24.17
CA SER A 161 16.37 5.58 -22.98
C SER A 161 16.16 4.79 -21.70
N LEU A 162 16.94 5.12 -20.65
CA LEU A 162 16.78 4.56 -19.31
C LEU A 162 15.43 5.00 -18.72
N ARG A 163 14.53 4.05 -18.54
CA ARG A 163 13.19 4.27 -18.00
C ARG A 163 13.13 3.79 -16.56
N VAL A 164 12.91 4.74 -15.64
CA VAL A 164 12.80 4.51 -14.20
C VAL A 164 11.33 4.56 -13.80
N GLY A 165 10.78 3.40 -13.43
CA GLY A 165 9.40 3.30 -12.96
C GLY A 165 9.29 3.65 -11.48
N VAL A 166 8.27 4.42 -11.11
CA VAL A 166 7.89 4.73 -9.74
C VAL A 166 6.37 4.70 -9.64
N ASP A 167 5.86 4.13 -8.58
CA ASP A 167 4.42 4.10 -8.36
C ASP A 167 3.85 5.51 -8.13
N ARG A 168 2.55 5.65 -8.36
CA ARG A 168 1.84 6.90 -8.12
C ARG A 168 1.75 7.19 -6.62
N PRO A 169 2.40 8.25 -6.11
CA PRO A 169 2.53 8.52 -4.67
C PRO A 169 1.20 8.91 -4.01
N GLU A 170 0.23 9.38 -4.76
CA GLU A 170 -1.11 9.67 -4.26
C GLU A 170 -1.99 8.42 -4.08
N ARG A 171 -1.48 7.24 -4.49
CA ARG A 171 -2.22 5.98 -4.44
C ARG A 171 -1.50 4.88 -3.65
N THR A 172 -0.17 4.85 -3.69
CA THR A 172 0.61 3.73 -3.17
C THR A 172 1.68 4.18 -2.17
N THR A 173 1.97 3.32 -1.23
CA THR A 173 3.05 3.53 -0.26
C THR A 173 4.42 3.52 -0.93
N GLY A 174 4.64 2.64 -1.90
CA GLY A 174 5.90 2.58 -2.66
C GLY A 174 6.22 3.92 -3.31
N GLY A 175 5.22 4.58 -3.89
CA GLY A 175 5.38 5.92 -4.45
C GLY A 175 5.73 6.96 -3.39
N LEU A 176 5.03 7.00 -2.25
CA LEU A 176 5.33 7.94 -1.15
C LEU A 176 6.76 7.76 -0.62
N VAL A 177 7.16 6.53 -0.35
CA VAL A 177 8.50 6.21 0.18
C VAL A 177 9.58 6.55 -0.84
N ALA A 178 9.34 6.31 -2.13
CA ALA A 178 10.26 6.67 -3.21
C ALA A 178 10.50 8.19 -3.28
N LEU A 179 9.45 9.01 -3.19
CA LEU A 179 9.62 10.47 -3.16
C LEU A 179 10.39 10.94 -1.92
N ALA A 180 10.07 10.39 -0.75
CA ALA A 180 10.79 10.70 0.49
C ALA A 180 12.27 10.31 0.39
N GLN A 181 12.58 9.14 -0.19
CA GLN A 181 13.95 8.68 -0.41
C GLN A 181 14.72 9.62 -1.35
N ILE A 182 14.11 10.04 -2.44
CA ILE A 182 14.71 10.97 -3.40
C ILE A 182 15.01 12.31 -2.70
N ALA A 183 14.04 12.89 -2.02
CA ALA A 183 14.23 14.13 -1.29
C ALA A 183 15.36 14.03 -0.27
N ARG A 184 15.39 12.97 0.55
CA ARG A 184 16.44 12.69 1.54
C ARG A 184 17.83 12.65 0.89
N THR A 185 17.97 11.97 -0.23
CA THR A 185 19.24 11.82 -0.95
C THR A 185 19.87 13.17 -1.26
N PHE A 186 19.06 14.16 -1.63
CA PHE A 186 19.53 15.48 -2.03
C PHE A 186 19.60 16.49 -0.87
N VAL A 187 18.71 16.39 0.12
CA VAL A 187 18.79 17.16 1.36
C VAL A 187 19.99 16.72 2.21
N ARG A 188 20.37 15.44 2.14
CA ARG A 188 21.49 14.83 2.90
C ARG A 188 21.33 14.94 4.42
N ARG A 189 20.09 14.78 4.90
CA ARG A 189 19.74 14.77 6.34
C ARG A 189 18.83 13.59 6.63
N GLU A 190 18.90 13.08 7.85
CA GLU A 190 18.00 12.00 8.29
C GLU A 190 16.53 12.46 8.36
N SER A 191 16.32 13.67 8.83
CA SER A 191 15.01 14.34 8.82
C SER A 191 15.08 15.62 8.00
N PHE A 192 14.00 15.94 7.31
CA PHE A 192 13.88 17.15 6.49
C PHE A 192 12.44 17.66 6.52
N ASP A 193 12.27 18.93 6.26
CA ASP A 193 10.98 19.63 6.25
C ASP A 193 10.71 20.36 4.92
N ALA A 194 9.60 21.07 4.87
CA ALA A 194 9.18 21.84 3.70
C ALA A 194 10.21 22.87 3.22
N ARG A 195 10.99 23.49 4.13
CA ARG A 195 12.01 24.48 3.78
C ARG A 195 13.21 23.83 3.12
N ASP A 196 13.57 22.64 3.58
CA ASP A 196 14.62 21.85 2.95
C ASP A 196 14.25 21.51 1.50
N LEU A 197 12.95 21.19 1.23
CA LEU A 197 12.47 20.91 -0.13
C LEU A 197 12.59 22.12 -1.07
N GLU A 198 12.37 23.34 -0.57
CA GLU A 198 12.58 24.55 -1.37
C GLU A 198 14.04 24.68 -1.82
N SER A 199 14.99 24.35 -0.94
CA SER A 199 16.43 24.45 -1.23
C SER A 199 16.91 23.50 -2.34
N ILE A 200 16.20 22.39 -2.56
CA ILE A 200 16.49 21.37 -3.59
C ILE A 200 15.45 21.35 -4.73
N SER A 201 14.64 22.39 -4.83
CA SER A 201 13.48 22.43 -5.73
C SER A 201 13.81 22.08 -7.19
N SER A 202 14.87 22.67 -7.77
CA SER A 202 15.31 22.35 -9.14
C SER A 202 15.75 20.90 -9.30
N THR A 203 16.35 20.30 -8.26
CA THR A 203 16.76 18.90 -8.26
C THR A 203 15.54 17.98 -8.23
N LEU A 204 14.49 18.34 -7.48
CA LEU A 204 13.24 17.59 -7.48
C LEU A 204 12.53 17.66 -8.84
N ASP A 205 12.64 18.77 -9.58
CA ASP A 205 12.10 18.87 -10.93
C ASP A 205 12.83 17.94 -11.90
N VAL A 206 14.17 17.87 -11.79
CA VAL A 206 14.97 16.88 -12.55
C VAL A 206 14.57 15.45 -12.17
N ALA A 207 14.41 15.17 -10.88
CA ALA A 207 13.97 13.86 -10.42
C ALA A 207 12.59 13.50 -10.98
N ALA A 208 11.64 14.43 -10.92
CA ALA A 208 10.30 14.20 -11.47
C ALA A 208 10.36 13.93 -12.99
N ALA A 209 11.28 14.61 -13.71
CA ALA A 209 11.49 14.37 -15.14
C ALA A 209 12.10 12.98 -15.45
N ALA A 210 12.94 12.47 -14.56
CA ALA A 210 13.61 11.18 -14.69
C ALA A 210 12.69 9.98 -14.39
N LEU A 211 11.60 10.20 -13.68
CA LEU A 211 10.69 9.16 -13.21
C LEU A 211 9.43 9.08 -14.06
N THR A 212 8.93 7.86 -14.26
CA THR A 212 7.74 7.61 -15.08
C THR A 212 6.74 6.77 -14.26
N PRO A 213 5.63 7.37 -13.81
CA PRO A 213 4.59 6.62 -13.13
C PRO A 213 3.75 5.81 -14.13
N PRO A 214 3.28 4.60 -13.75
CA PRO A 214 2.33 3.83 -14.54
C PRO A 214 0.93 4.48 -14.50
N THR A 215 0.06 4.07 -15.43
CA THR A 215 -1.31 4.59 -15.52
C THR A 215 -2.23 3.92 -14.51
N ASP A 216 -2.26 2.58 -14.48
CA ASP A 216 -3.33 1.82 -13.80
C ASP A 216 -2.84 0.82 -12.76
N LYS A 217 -1.62 0.31 -12.88
CA LYS A 217 -1.03 -0.73 -12.03
C LYS A 217 0.19 -0.19 -11.29
N THR A 218 0.84 -1.03 -10.51
CA THR A 218 2.17 -0.71 -9.97
C THR A 218 3.23 -0.71 -11.09
N ALA A 219 4.34 -0.02 -10.87
CA ALA A 219 5.46 -0.02 -11.80
C ALA A 219 6.06 -1.43 -11.94
N LEU A 220 6.12 -2.20 -10.85
CA LEU A 220 6.58 -3.58 -10.85
C LEU A 220 5.65 -4.49 -11.67
N ASP A 221 4.33 -4.44 -11.45
CA ASP A 221 3.37 -5.23 -12.24
C ASP A 221 3.47 -4.89 -13.73
N THR A 222 3.60 -3.59 -14.04
CA THR A 222 3.77 -3.13 -15.42
C THR A 222 5.05 -3.68 -16.06
N MET A 223 6.16 -3.73 -15.31
CA MET A 223 7.43 -4.31 -15.74
C MET A 223 7.35 -5.82 -15.93
N LEU A 224 6.64 -6.54 -15.05
CA LEU A 224 6.44 -7.99 -15.13
C LEU A 224 5.54 -8.40 -16.31
N GLU A 225 4.56 -7.58 -16.65
CA GLU A 225 3.67 -7.83 -17.80
C GLU A 225 4.29 -7.44 -19.13
N ARG A 226 5.07 -6.37 -19.14
CA ARG A 226 5.70 -5.79 -20.33
C ARG A 226 7.15 -5.44 -20.03
N ALA A 227 8.04 -6.37 -20.30
CA ALA A 227 9.47 -6.26 -19.98
C ALA A 227 10.16 -4.99 -20.50
N ASP A 228 9.61 -4.37 -21.55
CA ASP A 228 10.19 -3.14 -22.12
C ASP A 228 9.63 -1.85 -21.52
N SER A 229 8.70 -1.92 -20.56
CA SER A 229 8.08 -0.72 -19.98
C SER A 229 9.08 0.07 -19.15
N TYR A 230 9.89 -0.62 -18.35
CA TYR A 230 10.90 -0.03 -17.47
C TYR A 230 12.20 -0.83 -17.52
N ASP A 231 13.32 -0.15 -17.31
CA ASP A 231 14.64 -0.78 -17.13
C ASP A 231 14.90 -1.08 -15.66
N LEU A 232 14.35 -0.23 -14.77
CA LEU A 232 14.32 -0.44 -13.35
C LEU A 232 13.05 0.18 -12.73
N VAL A 233 12.64 -0.32 -11.58
CA VAL A 233 11.51 0.22 -10.80
C VAL A 233 11.87 0.36 -9.35
N LEU A 234 11.26 1.36 -8.68
CA LEU A 234 11.35 1.58 -7.24
C LEU A 234 10.13 0.91 -6.60
N ALA A 235 10.37 -0.03 -5.68
CA ALA A 235 9.30 -0.80 -5.06
C ALA A 235 9.60 -1.09 -3.58
N LEU A 236 8.57 -1.41 -2.80
CA LEU A 236 8.76 -1.94 -1.45
C LEU A 236 9.24 -3.38 -1.53
N GLU A 237 10.17 -3.77 -0.65
CA GLU A 237 10.73 -5.13 -0.64
C GLU A 237 9.64 -6.19 -0.37
N ALA A 238 8.73 -5.93 0.57
CA ALA A 238 7.61 -6.83 0.86
C ALA A 238 6.77 -7.07 -0.40
N GLY A 239 6.48 -8.34 -0.71
CA GLY A 239 5.83 -8.76 -1.94
C GLY A 239 6.72 -8.82 -3.19
N THR A 240 7.75 -7.97 -3.26
CA THR A 240 8.66 -7.91 -4.42
C THR A 240 9.47 -9.19 -4.59
N ARG A 241 10.02 -9.76 -3.51
CA ARG A 241 10.80 -11.01 -3.56
C ARG A 241 10.01 -12.17 -4.17
N LEU A 242 8.74 -12.30 -3.82
CA LEU A 242 7.86 -13.31 -4.39
C LEU A 242 7.57 -13.04 -5.87
N ALA A 243 7.34 -11.78 -6.22
CA ALA A 243 7.04 -11.38 -7.61
C ALA A 243 8.21 -11.68 -8.55
N ILE A 244 9.47 -11.32 -8.16
CA ILE A 244 10.66 -11.57 -8.98
C ILE A 244 11.11 -13.04 -8.98
N ALA A 245 10.76 -13.82 -7.96
CA ALA A 245 10.98 -15.27 -7.94
C ALA A 245 10.00 -16.05 -8.82
N SER A 246 8.96 -15.38 -9.35
CA SER A 246 7.99 -16.02 -10.22
C SER A 246 8.63 -16.52 -11.52
N PRO A 247 8.09 -17.57 -12.17
CA PRO A 247 8.62 -18.09 -13.43
C PRO A 247 8.68 -17.05 -14.56
N ARG A 248 7.84 -15.98 -14.47
CA ARG A 248 7.81 -14.89 -15.47
C ARG A 248 9.00 -13.94 -15.35
N ALA A 249 9.56 -13.78 -14.16
CA ALA A 249 10.63 -12.84 -13.85
C ALA A 249 11.99 -13.51 -13.57
N SER A 250 11.99 -14.82 -13.31
CA SER A 250 13.17 -15.56 -12.87
C SER A 250 14.36 -15.38 -13.83
N GLY A 251 15.49 -14.91 -13.28
CA GLY A 251 16.75 -14.68 -14.00
C GLY A 251 16.78 -13.43 -14.87
N GLN A 252 15.67 -12.67 -14.96
CA GLN A 252 15.61 -11.44 -15.76
C GLN A 252 15.64 -10.17 -14.92
N LEU A 253 15.27 -10.27 -13.65
CA LEU A 253 15.21 -9.16 -12.71
C LEU A 253 16.08 -9.45 -11.49
N GLU A 254 16.69 -8.40 -10.96
CA GLU A 254 17.50 -8.42 -9.75
C GLU A 254 17.00 -7.36 -8.78
N LEU A 255 17.00 -7.72 -7.49
CA LEU A 255 16.73 -6.79 -6.39
C LEU A 255 18.06 -6.18 -5.93
N VAL A 256 18.09 -4.86 -5.82
CA VAL A 256 19.25 -4.09 -5.34
C VAL A 256 18.80 -3.21 -4.17
N GLU A 257 19.42 -3.41 -3.03
CA GLU A 257 19.29 -2.54 -1.86
C GLU A 257 20.28 -1.39 -1.98
N LEU A 258 19.84 -0.16 -1.73
CA LEU A 258 20.68 1.04 -1.80
C LEU A 258 20.63 1.81 -0.47
N GLU A 259 21.80 2.24 -0.03
CA GLU A 259 21.93 3.16 1.11
C GLU A 259 21.79 4.65 0.68
N PRO A 260 21.25 5.53 1.52
CA PRO A 260 20.55 5.23 2.78
C PRO A 260 19.20 4.55 2.53
N ILE A 261 18.73 3.74 3.48
CA ILE A 261 17.48 3.00 3.37
C ILE A 261 16.34 3.84 3.96
N THR A 262 15.28 4.02 3.18
CA THR A 262 13.99 4.52 3.67
C THR A 262 12.98 3.39 3.65
N SER A 263 12.24 3.21 4.74
CA SER A 263 11.26 2.13 4.88
C SER A 263 9.85 2.64 5.17
N ALA A 264 8.88 1.81 4.84
CA ALA A 264 7.49 1.99 5.25
C ALA A 264 7.26 1.27 6.59
N ASP A 265 6.81 2.01 7.59
CA ASP A 265 6.40 1.50 8.90
C ASP A 265 4.93 1.11 8.87
N VAL A 266 4.59 -0.12 9.22
CA VAL A 266 3.20 -0.60 9.30
C VAL A 266 2.63 -0.38 10.68
N VAL A 267 1.41 0.15 10.73
CA VAL A 267 0.63 0.36 11.95
C VAL A 267 -0.80 -0.15 11.80
N LEU A 268 -1.43 -0.40 12.94
CA LEU A 268 -2.86 -0.63 13.04
C LEU A 268 -3.50 0.65 13.58
N ALA A 269 -4.27 1.36 12.76
CA ALA A 269 -5.00 2.56 13.11
C ALA A 269 -6.43 2.17 13.55
N THR A 270 -6.76 2.35 14.82
CA THR A 270 -8.11 2.10 15.34
C THR A 270 -9.01 3.26 14.95
N MET A 271 -10.11 3.00 14.24
CA MET A 271 -11.04 4.04 13.83
C MET A 271 -11.71 4.69 15.05
N ALA A 272 -12.04 5.98 14.95
CA ALA A 272 -12.65 6.74 16.03
C ALA A 272 -13.97 6.08 16.51
N GLY A 273 -14.12 5.89 17.82
CA GLY A 273 -15.26 5.22 18.44
C GLY A 273 -15.31 3.70 18.24
N ARG A 274 -14.25 3.09 17.71
CA ARG A 274 -14.18 1.65 17.43
C ARG A 274 -13.15 0.97 18.34
N ARG A 275 -13.07 -0.36 18.27
CA ARG A 275 -12.10 -1.17 19.02
C ARG A 275 -11.28 -2.04 18.08
N VAL A 276 -10.03 -2.26 18.45
CA VAL A 276 -9.14 -3.15 17.69
C VAL A 276 -9.79 -4.54 17.57
N PRO A 277 -10.00 -5.04 16.34
CA PRO A 277 -10.75 -6.28 16.13
C PRO A 277 -9.89 -7.55 16.27
N ILE A 278 -8.56 -7.40 16.37
CA ILE A 278 -7.60 -8.48 16.23
C ILE A 278 -6.42 -8.32 17.17
N GLU A 279 -5.87 -9.44 17.64
CA GLU A 279 -4.67 -9.46 18.49
C GLU A 279 -3.41 -9.03 17.71
N LYS A 280 -2.60 -8.16 18.33
CA LYS A 280 -1.37 -7.63 17.74
C LYS A 280 -0.41 -8.72 17.27
N THR A 281 -0.23 -9.77 18.09
CA THR A 281 0.67 -10.90 17.78
C THR A 281 0.26 -11.63 16.51
N ARG A 282 -1.05 -11.79 16.26
CA ARG A 282 -1.57 -12.40 15.04
C ARG A 282 -1.25 -11.55 13.81
N VAL A 283 -1.40 -10.22 13.92
CA VAL A 283 -1.02 -9.29 12.83
C VAL A 283 0.47 -9.36 12.54
N GLN A 284 1.31 -9.33 13.57
CA GLN A 284 2.77 -9.42 13.41
C GLN A 284 3.22 -10.74 12.76
N GLN A 285 2.58 -11.86 13.13
CA GLN A 285 2.86 -13.15 12.52
C GLN A 285 2.48 -13.16 11.04
N ALA A 286 1.31 -12.67 10.66
CA ALA A 286 0.90 -12.56 9.27
C ALA A 286 1.82 -11.64 8.46
N LEU A 287 2.22 -10.49 9.03
CA LEU A 287 3.19 -9.58 8.41
C LEU A 287 4.52 -10.31 8.14
N THR A 288 5.07 -11.00 9.13
CA THR A 288 6.35 -11.73 8.99
C THR A 288 6.26 -12.84 7.93
N THR A 289 5.15 -13.60 7.92
CA THR A 289 4.91 -14.67 6.92
C THR A 289 4.92 -14.12 5.49
N ASN A 290 4.42 -12.88 5.31
CA ASN A 290 4.32 -12.21 4.02
C ASN A 290 5.49 -11.25 3.71
N GLY A 291 6.64 -11.44 4.37
CA GLY A 291 7.88 -10.74 4.03
C GLY A 291 8.02 -9.33 4.60
N TRP A 292 7.15 -8.94 5.55
CA TRP A 292 7.30 -7.71 6.31
C TRP A 292 8.09 -8.00 7.59
N HIS A 293 9.22 -7.35 7.79
CA HIS A 293 10.14 -7.68 8.89
C HIS A 293 10.31 -6.52 9.87
N PHE A 294 10.74 -6.84 11.09
CA PHE A 294 11.43 -5.88 11.93
C PHE A 294 12.89 -5.81 11.45
N LEU A 295 13.29 -4.66 10.95
CA LEU A 295 14.68 -4.44 10.57
C LEU A 295 15.43 -3.89 11.79
N ASP A 296 16.55 -4.55 12.15
CA ASP A 296 17.42 -4.14 13.24
C ASP A 296 18.25 -2.88 12.92
N LYS A 297 18.25 -2.46 11.65
CA LYS A 297 18.98 -1.28 11.20
C LYS A 297 18.19 -0.02 11.52
N THR A 298 18.90 1.00 12.00
CA THR A 298 18.36 2.36 12.18
C THR A 298 18.03 2.94 10.81
N GLU A 299 16.83 2.66 10.35
CA GLU A 299 16.31 3.23 9.12
C GLU A 299 15.63 4.53 9.45
N ALA A 300 15.87 5.50 8.63
CA ALA A 300 15.16 6.73 8.76
C ALA A 300 13.73 6.57 8.26
N GLY A 301 12.78 7.01 9.03
CA GLY A 301 11.38 7.04 8.67
C GLY A 301 11.11 7.94 7.46
N VAL A 302 9.92 7.86 6.94
CA VAL A 302 9.42 8.78 5.91
C VAL A 302 9.29 10.18 6.54
N ALA A 303 9.39 11.24 5.73
CA ALA A 303 9.17 12.62 6.17
C ALA A 303 7.80 12.79 6.84
N ASP A 304 7.62 13.88 7.61
CA ASP A 304 6.32 14.21 8.19
C ASP A 304 5.23 14.40 7.12
N ALA A 305 3.97 14.31 7.54
CA ALA A 305 2.83 14.32 6.63
C ALA A 305 2.73 15.60 5.78
N ALA A 306 3.06 16.77 6.33
CA ALA A 306 2.99 18.03 5.60
C ALA A 306 4.06 18.10 4.50
N THR A 307 5.26 17.65 4.81
CA THR A 307 6.37 17.54 3.85
C THR A 307 6.07 16.54 2.75
N LEU A 308 5.48 15.37 3.10
CA LEU A 308 5.03 14.38 2.12
C LEU A 308 3.96 14.95 1.18
N GLU A 309 2.98 15.67 1.72
CA GLU A 309 1.92 16.27 0.91
C GLU A 309 2.49 17.27 -0.13
N GLN A 310 3.47 18.09 0.26
CA GLN A 310 4.15 18.98 -0.66
C GLN A 310 4.94 18.24 -1.74
N LEU A 311 5.66 17.17 -1.37
CA LEU A 311 6.35 16.32 -2.33
C LEU A 311 5.39 15.73 -3.35
N VAL A 312 4.29 15.12 -2.90
CA VAL A 312 3.27 14.54 -3.77
C VAL A 312 2.70 15.59 -4.72
N ALA A 313 2.29 16.75 -4.19
CA ALA A 313 1.74 17.84 -5.01
C ALA A 313 2.73 18.28 -6.10
N ARG A 314 4.01 18.47 -5.76
CA ARG A 314 5.07 18.89 -6.70
C ARG A 314 5.26 17.87 -7.83
N PHE A 315 5.40 16.59 -7.49
CA PHE A 315 5.61 15.56 -8.50
C PHE A 315 4.38 15.37 -9.41
N LEU A 316 3.17 15.41 -8.85
CA LEU A 316 1.94 15.35 -9.64
C LEU A 316 1.84 16.54 -10.61
N GLN A 317 2.16 17.75 -10.15
CA GLN A 317 2.18 18.93 -11.02
C GLN A 317 3.18 18.76 -12.16
N ALA A 318 4.39 18.27 -11.88
CA ALA A 318 5.42 18.04 -12.88
C ALA A 318 5.01 16.96 -13.90
N TRP A 319 4.25 15.94 -13.49
CA TRP A 319 3.77 14.88 -14.39
C TRP A 319 2.52 15.26 -15.19
N THR A 320 1.63 16.09 -14.65
CA THR A 320 0.43 16.54 -15.37
C THR A 320 0.69 17.69 -16.34
N GLY A 321 1.80 18.40 -16.19
CA GLY A 321 2.23 19.48 -17.09
C GLY A 321 3.00 19.02 -18.32
N ARG A 322 3.15 17.70 -18.51
CA ARG A 322 3.75 17.04 -19.70
C ARG A 322 2.65 16.51 -20.60
#